data_ed2bd597ecdafdd3d8e9ddc6e847dab3
#
_entry.id   ed2bd597ecdafdd3d8e9ddc6e847dab3
#
_cell.length_a   1.000
_cell.length_b   1.000
_cell.length_c   1.000
_cell.angle_alpha   90.00
_cell.angle_beta   90.00
_cell.angle_gamma   90.00
#
_symmetry.space_group_name_H-M   'P 1'
#
loop_
_entity.id
_entity.type
_entity.pdbx_description
1 polymer ?
#
loop_
_entity_poly.entity_id
_entity_poly.type
_entity_poly.pdbx_seq_one_letter_code
_entity_poly.pdbx_strand_id
1 'polypeptide(L)'
;PKTAWPPTFGDGLSVLSAGEVGTIVLAGVSAQTTWEIIEQAPWVSQVGGPRLVMVPATRHSELRRWLWEHGFALAADRPVQAAGRWYAVMAAEYTGEVRTPTFAECLFGRTAEWPEGAGYAAWQKAKLPRFRLGVPDGTELAEEIDKLLDGSPSQTR
;
A
#
# COMPACT_ATOMS: atom_id res chain seq x y z
N PRO A 1 -30.89 8.11 -19.08
CA PRO A 1 -30.58 6.74 -19.47
C PRO A 1 -29.36 6.30 -18.67
N LYS A 2 -29.53 5.28 -17.82
CA LYS A 2 -28.43 4.61 -17.15
C LYS A 2 -27.72 3.80 -18.21
N THR A 3 -26.59 4.28 -18.70
CA THR A 3 -25.67 3.48 -19.51
C THR A 3 -25.10 2.42 -18.56
N ALA A 4 -25.73 1.26 -18.50
CA ALA A 4 -25.15 0.10 -17.85
C ALA A 4 -23.95 -0.30 -18.70
N TRP A 5 -22.72 -0.13 -18.17
CA TRP A 5 -21.54 -0.72 -18.76
C TRP A 5 -21.73 -2.23 -18.75
N PRO A 6 -21.68 -2.90 -19.90
CA PRO A 6 -21.75 -4.35 -19.90
C PRO A 6 -20.53 -4.89 -19.11
N PRO A 7 -20.73 -5.91 -18.27
CA PRO A 7 -19.60 -6.55 -17.62
C PRO A 7 -18.66 -7.11 -18.68
N THR A 8 -17.39 -6.74 -18.59
CA THR A 8 -16.35 -7.27 -19.48
C THR A 8 -15.69 -8.44 -18.76
N PHE A 9 -15.67 -9.59 -19.40
CA PHE A 9 -15.08 -10.80 -18.84
C PHE A 9 -13.60 -10.87 -19.22
N GLY A 10 -12.72 -11.04 -18.24
CA GLY A 10 -11.29 -11.16 -18.44
C GLY A 10 -10.53 -11.31 -17.13
N ASP A 11 -9.24 -11.53 -17.23
CA ASP A 11 -8.36 -11.67 -16.10
C ASP A 11 -7.77 -10.30 -15.73
N GLY A 12 -8.18 -9.78 -14.57
CA GLY A 12 -7.67 -8.50 -14.03
C GLY A 12 -7.92 -7.33 -14.99
N LEU A 13 -6.85 -6.63 -15.35
CA LEU A 13 -6.87 -5.45 -16.22
C LEU A 13 -6.63 -5.78 -17.71
N SER A 14 -6.52 -7.07 -18.07
CA SER A 14 -6.19 -7.51 -19.45
C SER A 14 -7.25 -7.11 -20.48
N VAL A 15 -8.46 -6.80 -20.03
CA VAL A 15 -9.59 -6.42 -20.89
C VAL A 15 -9.72 -4.92 -21.12
N LEU A 16 -8.83 -4.13 -20.51
CA LEU A 16 -8.80 -2.67 -20.61
C LEU A 16 -7.55 -2.20 -21.35
N SER A 17 -7.66 -1.04 -21.97
CA SER A 17 -6.56 -0.37 -22.66
C SER A 17 -6.26 1.00 -22.05
N ALA A 18 -5.08 1.53 -22.34
CA ALA A 18 -4.68 2.86 -21.89
C ALA A 18 -5.70 3.92 -22.33
N GLY A 19 -6.08 4.79 -21.39
CA GLY A 19 -7.01 5.89 -21.62
C GLY A 19 -8.49 5.54 -21.54
N GLU A 20 -8.87 4.25 -21.40
CA GLU A 20 -10.28 3.85 -21.25
C GLU A 20 -10.84 4.20 -19.86
N VAL A 21 -9.98 4.22 -18.83
CA VAL A 21 -10.40 4.50 -17.45
C VAL A 21 -9.45 5.50 -16.79
N GLY A 22 -10.01 6.40 -16.00
CA GLY A 22 -9.23 7.37 -15.20
C GLY A 22 -8.92 6.89 -13.78
N THR A 23 -9.65 5.87 -13.30
CA THR A 23 -9.47 5.30 -11.95
C THR A 23 -9.71 3.80 -11.98
N ILE A 24 -8.82 3.07 -11.30
CA ILE A 24 -8.93 1.62 -11.10
C ILE A 24 -9.07 1.37 -9.60
N VAL A 25 -10.07 0.56 -9.23
CA VAL A 25 -10.29 0.14 -7.84
C VAL A 25 -9.95 -1.34 -7.68
N LEU A 26 -8.99 -1.65 -6.82
CA LEU A 26 -8.58 -3.01 -6.47
C LEU A 26 -8.83 -3.23 -4.97
N ALA A 27 -9.88 -3.97 -4.64
CA ALA A 27 -10.30 -4.17 -3.26
C ALA A 27 -10.59 -5.65 -2.96
N GLY A 28 -10.31 -6.06 -1.70
CA GLY A 28 -10.63 -7.40 -1.22
C GLY A 28 -9.67 -8.51 -1.65
N VAL A 29 -8.61 -8.19 -2.39
CA VAL A 29 -7.53 -9.09 -2.77
C VAL A 29 -6.28 -8.86 -1.90
N SER A 30 -5.34 -9.81 -1.88
CA SER A 30 -4.07 -9.63 -1.15
C SER A 30 -3.22 -8.52 -1.78
N ALA A 31 -2.25 -7.99 -1.04
CA ALA A 31 -1.27 -7.06 -1.60
C ALA A 31 -0.55 -7.68 -2.81
N GLN A 32 -0.16 -8.95 -2.71
CA GLN A 32 0.51 -9.66 -3.80
C GLN A 32 -0.37 -9.71 -5.06
N THR A 33 -1.61 -10.14 -4.94
CA THR A 33 -2.55 -10.16 -6.07
C THR A 33 -2.76 -8.75 -6.64
N THR A 34 -2.77 -7.71 -5.79
CA THR A 34 -2.90 -6.32 -6.24
C THR A 34 -1.76 -5.93 -7.17
N TRP A 35 -0.50 -6.15 -6.77
CA TRP A 35 0.61 -5.75 -7.64
C TRP A 35 0.76 -6.66 -8.87
N GLU A 36 0.47 -7.96 -8.78
CA GLU A 36 0.46 -8.87 -9.93
C GLU A 36 -0.53 -8.39 -11.01
N ILE A 37 -1.73 -7.91 -10.61
CA ILE A 37 -2.71 -7.32 -11.53
C ILE A 37 -2.15 -6.06 -12.21
N ILE A 38 -1.44 -5.21 -11.45
CA ILE A 38 -0.85 -3.97 -11.99
C ILE A 38 0.29 -4.30 -12.96
N GLU A 39 1.16 -5.27 -12.63
CA GLU A 39 2.28 -5.69 -13.47
C GLU A 39 1.83 -6.26 -14.82
N GLN A 40 0.67 -6.92 -14.85
CA GLN A 40 0.08 -7.44 -16.09
C GLN A 40 -0.48 -6.35 -17.02
N ALA A 41 -0.56 -5.10 -16.55
CA ALA A 41 -1.08 -3.96 -17.29
C ALA A 41 -0.05 -2.80 -17.33
N PRO A 42 1.02 -2.89 -18.14
CA PRO A 42 2.10 -1.89 -18.16
C PRO A 42 1.65 -0.45 -18.45
N TRP A 43 0.50 -0.28 -19.08
CA TRP A 43 -0.11 1.02 -19.34
C TRP A 43 -0.58 1.75 -18.06
N VAL A 44 -0.74 1.04 -16.95
CA VAL A 44 -1.06 1.63 -15.63
C VAL A 44 0.15 2.35 -15.06
N SER A 45 1.36 1.84 -15.32
CA SER A 45 2.64 2.36 -14.84
C SER A 45 3.23 3.39 -15.81
N GLN A 46 2.43 4.41 -16.15
CA GLN A 46 2.82 5.52 -17.03
C GLN A 46 2.40 6.85 -16.43
N VAL A 47 3.21 7.89 -16.61
CA VAL A 47 2.86 9.25 -16.17
C VAL A 47 1.59 9.70 -16.89
N GLY A 48 0.61 10.17 -16.12
CA GLY A 48 -0.73 10.48 -16.64
C GLY A 48 -1.63 9.26 -16.81
N GLY A 49 -1.20 8.09 -16.37
CA GLY A 49 -2.03 6.88 -16.28
C GLY A 49 -3.16 6.99 -15.24
N PRO A 50 -3.95 5.94 -15.06
CA PRO A 50 -5.09 5.97 -14.14
C PRO A 50 -4.64 6.09 -12.68
N ARG A 51 -5.48 6.72 -11.85
CA ARG A 51 -5.34 6.66 -10.40
C ARG A 51 -5.70 5.26 -9.91
N LEU A 52 -4.89 4.71 -9.02
CA LEU A 52 -5.17 3.47 -8.33
C LEU A 52 -5.81 3.76 -6.97
N VAL A 53 -6.92 3.10 -6.65
CA VAL A 53 -7.52 3.06 -5.32
C VAL A 53 -7.50 1.61 -4.85
N MET A 54 -6.76 1.33 -3.78
CA MET A 54 -6.49 -0.04 -3.35
C MET A 54 -6.90 -0.24 -1.91
N VAL A 55 -7.57 -1.37 -1.64
CA VAL A 55 -7.92 -1.82 -0.30
C VAL A 55 -7.44 -3.27 -0.14
N PRO A 56 -6.14 -3.48 0.10
CA PRO A 56 -5.60 -4.81 0.25
C PRO A 56 -6.18 -5.49 1.51
N ALA A 57 -6.55 -6.75 1.39
CA ALA A 57 -7.08 -7.52 2.50
C ALA A 57 -6.00 -7.84 3.55
N THR A 58 -4.73 -7.91 3.14
CA THR A 58 -3.56 -8.26 3.97
C THR A 58 -2.30 -7.56 3.46
N ARG A 59 -1.24 -7.56 4.30
CA ARG A 59 0.13 -7.18 3.92
C ARG A 59 0.24 -5.73 3.43
N HIS A 60 -0.42 -4.79 4.11
CA HIS A 60 -0.46 -3.37 3.74
C HIS A 60 0.94 -2.75 3.58
N SER A 61 1.89 -3.09 4.46
CA SER A 61 3.26 -2.59 4.42
C SER A 61 4.03 -3.03 3.18
N GLU A 62 3.77 -4.25 2.69
CA GLU A 62 4.42 -4.77 1.50
C GLU A 62 3.90 -4.07 0.24
N LEU A 63 2.58 -3.78 0.18
CA LEU A 63 2.03 -3.01 -0.93
C LEU A 63 2.59 -1.60 -0.99
N ARG A 64 2.74 -0.90 0.16
CA ARG A 64 3.37 0.43 0.21
C ARG A 64 4.80 0.39 -0.31
N ARG A 65 5.58 -0.60 0.15
CA ARG A 65 6.96 -0.80 -0.34
C ARG A 65 6.97 -0.98 -1.84
N TRP A 66 6.18 -1.91 -2.34
CA TRP A 66 6.11 -2.20 -3.77
C TRP A 66 5.76 -0.95 -4.60
N LEU A 67 4.76 -0.18 -4.17
CA LEU A 67 4.36 1.05 -4.86
C LEU A 67 5.52 2.04 -5.00
N TRP A 68 6.24 2.33 -3.91
CA TRP A 68 7.36 3.27 -3.94
C TRP A 68 8.56 2.75 -4.72
N GLU A 69 8.85 1.46 -4.64
CA GLU A 69 9.93 0.82 -5.40
C GLU A 69 9.61 0.70 -6.90
N HIS A 70 8.34 0.85 -7.29
CA HIS A 70 7.91 0.77 -8.69
C HIS A 70 7.41 2.10 -9.27
N GLY A 71 7.78 3.22 -8.65
CA GLY A 71 7.53 4.55 -9.22
C GLY A 71 6.13 5.11 -8.99
N PHE A 72 5.38 4.56 -8.02
CA PHE A 72 4.09 5.11 -7.61
C PHE A 72 4.23 6.01 -6.38
N ALA A 73 3.57 7.16 -6.40
CA ALA A 73 3.41 8.02 -5.24
C ALA A 73 2.07 7.77 -4.56
N LEU A 74 2.08 7.63 -3.22
CA LEU A 74 0.85 7.57 -2.43
C LEU A 74 0.25 8.97 -2.31
N ALA A 75 -0.88 9.21 -2.97
CA ALA A 75 -1.65 10.43 -2.86
C ALA A 75 -2.47 10.47 -1.56
N ALA A 76 -2.98 9.32 -1.11
CA ALA A 76 -3.66 9.16 0.17
C ALA A 76 -3.44 7.75 0.71
N ASP A 77 -3.49 7.61 2.04
CA ASP A 77 -3.35 6.34 2.74
C ASP A 77 -4.16 6.42 4.04
N ARG A 78 -5.46 6.13 3.93
CA ARG A 78 -6.41 6.27 5.03
C ARG A 78 -6.59 4.96 5.77
N PRO A 79 -6.34 4.91 7.09
CA PRO A 79 -6.68 3.77 7.91
C PRO A 79 -8.19 3.76 8.18
N VAL A 80 -8.80 2.59 8.11
CA VAL A 80 -10.22 2.38 8.40
C VAL A 80 -10.38 1.15 9.27
N GLN A 81 -11.17 1.26 10.32
CA GLN A 81 -11.56 0.12 11.14
C GLN A 81 -12.99 -0.31 10.79
N ALA A 82 -13.16 -1.57 10.42
CA ALA A 82 -14.47 -2.15 10.13
C ALA A 82 -14.53 -3.60 10.63
N ALA A 83 -15.62 -3.98 11.26
CA ALA A 83 -15.85 -5.32 11.82
C ALA A 83 -14.66 -5.83 12.66
N GLY A 84 -14.07 -4.97 13.49
CA GLY A 84 -12.92 -5.31 14.37
C GLY A 84 -11.58 -5.48 13.65
N ARG A 85 -11.51 -5.18 12.35
CA ARG A 85 -10.28 -5.27 11.55
C ARG A 85 -9.83 -3.90 11.06
N TRP A 86 -8.53 -3.73 10.90
CA TRP A 86 -7.94 -2.58 10.28
C TRP A 86 -7.69 -2.82 8.80
N TYR A 87 -8.04 -1.83 7.99
CA TYR A 87 -7.76 -1.74 6.57
C TYR A 87 -6.97 -0.46 6.29
N ALA A 88 -6.27 -0.44 5.16
CA ALA A 88 -5.66 0.77 4.62
C ALA A 88 -6.26 1.02 3.23
N VAL A 89 -6.90 2.17 3.06
CA VAL A 89 -7.40 2.64 1.77
C VAL A 89 -6.32 3.52 1.16
N MET A 90 -5.65 3.01 0.14
CA MET A 90 -4.52 3.67 -0.52
C MET A 90 -4.95 4.23 -1.86
N ALA A 91 -4.63 5.49 -2.13
CA ALA A 91 -4.71 6.07 -3.46
C ALA A 91 -3.30 6.35 -3.96
N ALA A 92 -2.97 5.89 -5.16
CA ALA A 92 -1.66 6.07 -5.76
C ALA A 92 -1.73 6.49 -7.22
N GLU A 93 -0.70 7.19 -7.66
CA GLU A 93 -0.51 7.62 -9.05
C GLU A 93 0.92 7.29 -9.47
N TYR A 94 1.10 6.90 -10.71
CA TYR A 94 2.44 6.64 -11.23
C TYR A 94 3.12 7.97 -11.57
N THR A 95 4.28 8.21 -10.95
CA THR A 95 5.11 9.40 -11.18
C THR A 95 6.42 9.07 -11.87
N GLY A 96 6.82 7.78 -11.88
CA GLY A 96 8.13 7.32 -12.32
C GLY A 96 9.24 7.53 -11.29
N GLU A 97 8.95 8.16 -10.15
CA GLU A 97 9.92 8.40 -9.07
C GLU A 97 10.05 7.14 -8.20
N VAL A 98 11.15 6.42 -8.39
CA VAL A 98 11.49 5.20 -7.64
C VAL A 98 12.25 5.58 -6.38
N ARG A 99 11.85 5.05 -5.22
CA ARG A 99 12.59 5.21 -3.97
C ARG A 99 12.54 3.96 -3.11
N THR A 100 13.54 3.79 -2.26
CA THR A 100 13.54 2.75 -1.23
C THR A 100 13.00 3.33 0.07
N PRO A 101 11.82 2.89 0.54
CA PRO A 101 11.25 3.36 1.80
C PRO A 101 11.92 2.67 2.99
N THR A 102 11.92 3.34 4.14
CA THR A 102 12.27 2.73 5.43
C THR A 102 11.21 1.71 5.87
N PHE A 103 11.54 0.84 6.80
CA PHE A 103 10.58 -0.09 7.37
C PHE A 103 9.40 0.63 8.04
N ALA A 104 9.68 1.72 8.78
CA ALA A 104 8.66 2.54 9.42
C ALA A 104 7.70 3.18 8.41
N GLU A 105 8.20 3.71 7.30
CA GLU A 105 7.35 4.24 6.21
C GLU A 105 6.45 3.15 5.64
N CYS A 106 6.99 1.96 5.38
CA CYS A 106 6.17 0.84 4.90
C CYS A 106 5.09 0.45 5.91
N LEU A 107 5.44 0.42 7.21
CA LEU A 107 4.53 -0.02 8.26
C LEU A 107 3.38 0.94 8.47
N PHE A 108 3.65 2.24 8.52
CA PHE A 108 2.68 3.27 8.88
C PHE A 108 2.13 4.03 7.69
N GLY A 109 2.88 4.15 6.59
CA GLY A 109 2.50 4.94 5.43
C GLY A 109 2.23 6.39 5.79
N ARG A 110 1.16 6.94 5.22
CA ARG A 110 0.65 8.30 5.50
C ARG A 110 -0.54 8.30 6.46
N THR A 111 -0.72 7.24 7.23
CA THR A 111 -1.91 7.07 8.09
C THR A 111 -2.00 8.09 9.20
N ALA A 112 -0.88 8.71 9.62
CA ALA A 112 -0.85 9.76 10.63
C ALA A 112 -1.60 11.04 10.23
N GLU A 113 -1.89 11.24 8.96
CA GLU A 113 -2.66 12.38 8.44
C GLU A 113 -4.18 12.27 8.78
N TRP A 114 -4.61 11.12 9.31
CA TRP A 114 -6.01 10.83 9.58
C TRP A 114 -6.29 10.65 11.07
N PRO A 115 -7.51 10.97 11.53
CA PRO A 115 -7.87 10.82 12.95
C PRO A 115 -7.65 9.39 13.49
N GLU A 116 -7.87 8.38 12.66
CA GLU A 116 -7.71 6.97 13.02
C GLU A 116 -6.25 6.50 13.02
N GLY A 117 -5.31 7.34 12.59
CA GLY A 117 -3.90 7.00 12.40
C GLY A 117 -3.21 6.48 13.65
N ALA A 118 -3.49 7.07 14.82
CA ALA A 118 -2.91 6.63 16.09
C ALA A 118 -3.34 5.20 16.45
N GLY A 119 -4.61 4.86 16.24
CA GLY A 119 -5.14 3.51 16.47
C GLY A 119 -4.54 2.49 15.52
N TYR A 120 -4.41 2.84 14.24
CA TYR A 120 -3.75 1.99 13.24
C TYR A 120 -2.26 1.76 13.58
N ALA A 121 -1.54 2.80 13.97
CA ALA A 121 -0.14 2.70 14.35
C ALA A 121 0.04 1.80 15.59
N ALA A 122 -0.81 1.92 16.60
CA ALA A 122 -0.81 1.05 17.77
C ALA A 122 -1.05 -0.42 17.38
N TRP A 123 -2.01 -0.67 16.51
CA TRP A 123 -2.29 -2.01 15.99
C TRP A 123 -1.12 -2.60 15.20
N GLN A 124 -0.42 -1.81 14.41
CA GLN A 124 0.78 -2.26 13.70
C GLN A 124 1.93 -2.54 14.67
N LYS A 125 2.18 -1.65 15.62
CA LYS A 125 3.23 -1.83 16.64
C LYS A 125 3.02 -3.07 17.49
N ALA A 126 1.79 -3.42 17.81
CA ALA A 126 1.46 -4.62 18.59
C ALA A 126 1.92 -5.94 17.94
N LYS A 127 2.19 -5.94 16.64
CA LYS A 127 2.69 -7.12 15.90
C LYS A 127 4.22 -7.20 15.88
N LEU A 128 4.91 -6.09 16.14
CA LEU A 128 6.37 -6.00 16.01
C LEU A 128 7.13 -7.00 16.90
N PRO A 129 6.75 -7.26 18.16
CA PRO A 129 7.47 -8.23 19.00
C PRO A 129 7.53 -9.62 18.36
N ARG A 130 6.41 -10.07 17.79
CA ARG A 130 6.35 -11.38 17.11
C ARG A 130 7.13 -11.36 15.79
N PHE A 131 7.06 -10.27 15.04
CA PHE A 131 7.78 -10.11 13.78
C PHE A 131 9.31 -10.08 14.03
N ARG A 132 9.75 -9.39 15.10
CA ARG A 132 11.16 -9.28 15.50
C ARG A 132 11.81 -10.63 15.75
N LEU A 133 11.06 -11.61 16.29
CA LEU A 133 11.57 -12.97 16.54
C LEU A 133 12.03 -13.70 15.26
N GLY A 134 11.50 -13.35 14.11
CA GLY A 134 11.88 -13.92 12.81
C GLY A 134 13.01 -13.16 12.09
N VAL A 135 13.51 -12.07 12.67
CA VAL A 135 14.55 -11.22 12.06
C VAL A 135 15.89 -11.49 12.74
N PRO A 136 16.96 -11.83 11.98
CA PRO A 136 18.28 -12.07 12.55
C PRO A 136 18.84 -10.83 13.25
N ASP A 137 19.49 -11.03 14.39
CA ASP A 137 20.17 -9.97 15.13
C ASP A 137 21.30 -9.34 14.31
N GLY A 138 21.57 -8.04 14.55
CA GLY A 138 22.62 -7.31 13.86
C GLY A 138 22.28 -6.91 12.42
N THR A 139 21.04 -7.09 12.00
CA THR A 139 20.55 -6.57 10.71
C THR A 139 19.97 -5.17 10.87
N GLU A 140 20.06 -4.34 9.83
CA GLU A 140 19.44 -3.01 9.81
C GLU A 140 17.93 -3.07 10.14
N LEU A 141 17.25 -4.08 9.63
CA LEU A 141 15.82 -4.30 9.92
C LEU A 141 15.58 -4.58 11.41
N ALA A 142 16.44 -5.37 12.06
CA ALA A 142 16.33 -5.63 13.50
C ALA A 142 16.46 -4.33 14.29
N GLU A 143 17.45 -3.50 13.95
CA GLU A 143 17.67 -2.21 14.61
C GLU A 143 16.50 -1.23 14.40
N GLU A 144 15.93 -1.19 13.20
CA GLU A 144 14.74 -0.37 12.92
C GLU A 144 13.54 -0.81 13.77
N ILE A 145 13.31 -2.13 13.88
CA ILE A 145 12.21 -2.67 14.68
C ILE A 145 12.42 -2.35 16.15
N ASP A 146 13.64 -2.55 16.67
CA ASP A 146 13.98 -2.30 18.08
C ASP A 146 13.78 -0.82 18.44
N LYS A 147 14.18 0.12 17.57
CA LYS A 147 13.89 1.55 17.72
C LYS A 147 12.39 1.85 17.79
N LEU A 148 11.58 1.18 16.97
CA LEU A 148 10.12 1.36 16.99
C LEU A 148 9.46 0.79 18.25
N LEU A 149 10.02 -0.28 18.81
CA LEU A 149 9.57 -0.89 20.07
C LEU A 149 9.94 -0.02 21.27
N ASP A 150 11.11 0.60 21.28
CA ASP A 150 11.60 1.47 22.35
C ASP A 150 10.94 2.86 22.35
N GLY A 151 10.12 3.17 21.37
CA GLY A 151 9.41 4.45 21.26
C GLY A 151 10.28 5.64 20.88
N SER A 152 11.53 5.43 20.48
CA SER A 152 12.42 6.50 20.01
C SER A 152 11.96 7.03 18.63
N PRO A 153 11.84 8.36 18.45
CA PRO A 153 11.47 8.92 17.15
C PRO A 153 12.57 8.63 16.13
N SER A 154 12.17 8.09 14.99
CA SER A 154 13.08 7.91 13.84
C SER A 154 13.70 9.27 13.48
N GLN A 155 14.99 9.42 13.64
CA GLN A 155 15.70 10.57 13.10
C GLN A 155 15.76 10.39 11.58
N THR A 156 14.88 11.12 10.88
CA THR A 156 14.99 11.30 9.43
C THR A 156 16.21 12.17 9.15
N ARG A 157 17.19 11.62 8.48
CA ARG A 157 18.28 12.40 7.86
C ARG A 157 17.85 12.87 6.49
#